data_48e3319577abf7ad7631381be8ae1652
#
_entry.id   48e3319577abf7ad7631381be8ae1652
#
_cell.length_a   1.000
_cell.length_b   1.000
_cell.length_c   1.000
_cell.angle_alpha   90.00
_cell.angle_beta   90.00
_cell.angle_gamma   90.00
#
_symmetry.space_group_name_H-M   'P 1'
#
loop_
_entity.id
_entity.type
_entity.pdbx_description
1 polymer ?
#
loop_
_entity_poly.entity_id
_entity_poly.type
_entity_poly.pdbx_seq_one_letter_code
_entity_poly.pdbx_strand_id
1 'polypeptide(L)'
;MSNRQKFYINGQWVEPSTSDTLDVINPATEQPIEAVAMGGVADVDKAVAAAKAAFETFSQTTKEERIALLEAVIAKYAEKMPEIAGVISEEMGAPSNLAAKAQAPTGIGHLMTAVNVLKEFDFEEDI
;
A
#
# COMPACT_ATOMS: atom_id res chain seq x y z
N MET A 1 -12.47 -13.56 5.97
CA MET A 1 -12.82 -12.34 6.73
C MET A 1 -12.02 -11.18 6.16
N SER A 2 -12.67 -10.08 5.87
CA SER A 2 -12.01 -8.86 5.41
C SER A 2 -11.18 -8.25 6.55
N ASN A 3 -9.93 -7.83 6.26
CA ASN A 3 -9.09 -7.12 7.22
C ASN A 3 -9.27 -5.58 7.15
N ARG A 4 -10.31 -5.10 6.47
CA ARG A 4 -10.53 -3.65 6.24
C ARG A 4 -10.79 -2.85 7.51
N GLN A 5 -11.18 -3.54 8.59
CA GLN A 5 -11.36 -2.94 9.92
C GLN A 5 -10.17 -3.20 10.87
N LYS A 6 -8.99 -3.55 10.31
CA LYS A 6 -7.76 -3.79 11.07
C LYS A 6 -6.60 -3.01 10.48
N PHE A 7 -5.58 -2.77 11.30
CA PHE A 7 -4.31 -2.20 10.86
C PHE A 7 -3.24 -3.29 10.75
N TYR A 8 -2.37 -3.16 9.75
CA TYR A 8 -1.22 -4.04 9.63
C TYR A 8 -0.01 -3.36 10.28
N ILE A 9 0.33 -3.79 11.50
CA ILE A 9 1.42 -3.19 12.28
C ILE A 9 2.37 -4.31 12.74
N ASN A 10 3.66 -4.11 12.56
CA ASN A 10 4.70 -5.06 12.96
C ASN A 10 4.46 -6.49 12.43
N GLY A 11 4.10 -6.61 11.16
CA GLY A 11 3.86 -7.91 10.52
C GLY A 11 2.55 -8.60 10.90
N GLN A 12 1.64 -7.93 11.60
CA GLN A 12 0.39 -8.52 12.09
C GLN A 12 -0.83 -7.61 11.84
N TRP A 13 -1.98 -8.24 11.63
CA TRP A 13 -3.26 -7.56 11.61
C TRP A 13 -3.76 -7.37 13.05
N VAL A 14 -3.87 -6.10 13.47
CA VAL A 14 -4.26 -5.71 14.85
C VAL A 14 -5.59 -4.98 14.85
N GLU A 15 -6.34 -5.14 15.92
CA GLU A 15 -7.58 -4.39 16.15
C GLU A 15 -7.24 -2.91 16.40
N PRO A 16 -8.06 -1.96 15.88
CA PRO A 16 -7.92 -0.53 16.19
C PRO A 16 -8.07 -0.25 17.67
N SER A 17 -7.46 0.85 18.13
CA SER A 17 -7.62 1.33 19.50
C SER A 17 -8.95 2.07 19.73
N THR A 18 -9.67 2.39 18.66
CA THR A 18 -10.98 3.05 18.66
C THR A 18 -12.00 2.19 17.93
N SER A 19 -13.29 2.46 18.16
CA SER A 19 -14.39 1.85 17.41
C SER A 19 -14.86 2.71 16.24
N ASP A 20 -14.17 3.80 15.94
CA ASP A 20 -14.57 4.74 14.90
C ASP A 20 -14.34 4.13 13.52
N THR A 21 -15.33 4.32 12.65
CA THR A 21 -15.28 3.84 11.27
C THR A 21 -15.71 4.94 10.29
N LEU A 22 -15.28 4.79 9.04
CA LEU A 22 -15.69 5.62 7.92
C LEU A 22 -16.29 4.72 6.83
N ASP A 23 -17.49 5.06 6.38
CA ASP A 23 -18.12 4.36 5.26
C ASP A 23 -17.45 4.74 3.94
N VAL A 24 -17.12 3.74 3.13
CA VAL A 24 -16.71 3.91 1.74
C VAL A 24 -17.97 3.89 0.89
N ILE A 25 -18.24 4.98 0.20
CA ILE A 25 -19.48 5.15 -0.59
C ILE A 25 -19.20 4.85 -2.05
N ASN A 26 -19.99 3.98 -2.67
CA ASN A 26 -19.99 3.78 -4.10
C ASN A 26 -20.64 5.00 -4.80
N PRO A 27 -19.90 5.76 -5.62
CA PRO A 27 -20.42 6.99 -6.23
C PRO A 27 -21.51 6.75 -7.30
N ALA A 28 -21.61 5.54 -7.83
CA ALA A 28 -22.63 5.20 -8.84
C ALA A 28 -23.98 4.84 -8.21
N THR A 29 -23.96 4.25 -7.01
CA THR A 29 -25.19 3.81 -6.31
C THR A 29 -25.53 4.70 -5.12
N GLU A 30 -24.60 5.55 -4.68
CA GLU A 30 -24.69 6.38 -3.47
C GLU A 30 -24.91 5.55 -2.18
N GLN A 31 -24.55 4.27 -2.22
CA GLN A 31 -24.69 3.36 -1.07
C GLN A 31 -23.33 3.01 -0.49
N PRO A 32 -23.26 2.76 0.83
CA PRO A 32 -22.06 2.23 1.45
C PRO A 32 -21.66 0.87 0.85
N ILE A 33 -20.37 0.72 0.53
CA ILE A 33 -19.75 -0.54 0.12
C ILE A 33 -19.35 -1.32 1.36
N GLU A 34 -18.55 -0.68 2.22
CA GLU A 34 -18.02 -1.23 3.44
C GLU A 34 -17.52 -0.09 4.36
N ALA A 35 -17.42 -0.35 5.66
CA ALA A 35 -16.79 0.55 6.60
C ALA A 35 -15.30 0.20 6.81
N VAL A 36 -14.44 1.22 6.86
CA VAL A 36 -13.02 1.08 7.22
C VAL A 36 -12.76 1.63 8.61
N ALA A 37 -11.84 1.02 9.33
CA ALA A 37 -11.46 1.49 10.66
C ALA A 37 -10.71 2.82 10.61
N MET A 38 -11.03 3.71 11.55
CA MET A 38 -10.31 4.94 11.79
C MET A 38 -9.32 4.75 12.96
N GLY A 39 -8.07 5.17 12.76
CA GLY A 39 -7.03 5.04 13.76
C GLY A 39 -7.04 6.18 14.78
N GLY A 40 -6.78 5.85 16.04
CA GLY A 40 -6.50 6.81 17.11
C GLY A 40 -5.00 7.06 17.29
N VAL A 41 -4.68 7.97 18.21
CA VAL A 41 -3.28 8.32 18.56
C VAL A 41 -2.48 7.08 18.96
N ALA A 42 -3.07 6.18 19.75
CA ALA A 42 -2.39 4.96 20.19
C ALA A 42 -2.02 4.01 19.05
N ASP A 43 -2.79 3.99 17.95
CA ASP A 43 -2.47 3.18 16.76
C ASP A 43 -1.30 3.79 15.99
N VAL A 44 -1.27 5.12 15.88
CA VAL A 44 -0.14 5.85 15.27
C VAL A 44 1.14 5.62 16.08
N ASP A 45 1.06 5.74 17.41
CA ASP A 45 2.22 5.52 18.29
C ASP A 45 2.79 4.10 18.15
N LYS A 46 1.92 3.08 18.11
CA LYS A 46 2.33 1.69 17.87
C LYS A 46 2.99 1.50 16.49
N ALA A 47 2.40 2.09 15.45
CA ALA A 47 2.93 1.99 14.09
C ALA A 47 4.31 2.67 13.98
N VAL A 48 4.46 3.86 14.57
CA VAL A 48 5.74 4.60 14.60
C VAL A 48 6.79 3.84 15.39
N ALA A 49 6.43 3.29 16.56
CA ALA A 49 7.36 2.49 17.37
C ALA A 49 7.85 1.24 16.59
N ALA A 50 6.95 0.55 15.91
CA ALA A 50 7.29 -0.60 15.07
C ALA A 50 8.21 -0.22 13.90
N ALA A 51 7.92 0.89 13.23
CA ALA A 51 8.74 1.40 12.12
C ALA A 51 10.15 1.80 12.59
N LYS A 52 10.28 2.47 13.75
CA LYS A 52 11.57 2.82 14.33
C LYS A 52 12.39 1.59 14.69
N ALA A 53 11.78 0.57 15.28
CA ALA A 53 12.47 -0.69 15.60
C ALA A 53 12.94 -1.42 14.32
N ALA A 54 12.09 -1.47 13.29
CA ALA A 54 12.44 -2.09 12.02
C ALA A 54 13.57 -1.33 11.28
N PHE A 55 13.69 -0.03 11.46
CA PHE A 55 14.70 0.80 10.82
C PHE A 55 16.13 0.41 11.21
N GLU A 56 16.35 -0.09 12.42
CA GLU A 56 17.68 -0.50 12.91
C GLU A 56 18.33 -1.56 12.01
N THR A 57 17.55 -2.48 11.49
CA THR A 57 18.03 -3.53 10.57
C THR A 57 17.78 -3.16 9.10
N PHE A 58 16.63 -2.64 8.77
CA PHE A 58 16.27 -2.32 7.39
C PHE A 58 17.15 -1.23 6.78
N SER A 59 17.62 -0.27 7.58
CA SER A 59 18.56 0.78 7.13
C SER A 59 19.90 0.21 6.64
N GLN A 60 20.27 -0.98 7.07
CA GLN A 60 21.52 -1.66 6.71
C GLN A 60 21.40 -2.55 5.46
N THR A 61 20.20 -2.64 4.87
CA THR A 61 20.02 -3.43 3.65
C THR A 61 20.77 -2.81 2.47
N THR A 62 21.32 -3.66 1.62
CA THR A 62 22.03 -3.25 0.40
C THR A 62 21.06 -2.71 -0.67
N LYS A 63 21.62 -2.06 -1.67
CA LYS A 63 20.86 -1.60 -2.85
C LYS A 63 20.21 -2.80 -3.56
N GLU A 64 20.94 -3.90 -3.70
CA GLU A 64 20.49 -5.13 -4.35
C GLU A 64 19.33 -5.79 -3.59
N GLU A 65 19.38 -5.84 -2.26
CA GLU A 65 18.30 -6.35 -1.43
C GLU A 65 17.02 -5.50 -1.56
N ARG A 66 17.15 -4.19 -1.63
CA ARG A 66 16.01 -3.28 -1.86
C ARG A 66 15.42 -3.42 -3.26
N ILE A 67 16.26 -3.59 -4.28
CA ILE A 67 15.80 -3.87 -5.65
C ILE A 67 15.02 -5.20 -5.68
N ALA A 68 15.57 -6.26 -5.11
CA ALA A 68 14.90 -7.57 -5.06
C ALA A 68 13.54 -7.49 -4.32
N LEU A 69 13.47 -6.72 -3.23
CA LEU A 69 12.21 -6.48 -2.52
C LEU A 69 11.18 -5.77 -3.40
N LEU A 70 11.58 -4.71 -4.11
CA LEU A 70 10.67 -3.98 -5.01
C LEU A 70 10.22 -4.85 -6.19
N GLU A 71 11.10 -5.67 -6.76
CA GLU A 71 10.74 -6.61 -7.82
C GLU A 71 9.74 -7.68 -7.32
N ALA A 72 9.89 -8.16 -6.08
CA ALA A 72 8.91 -9.05 -5.46
C ALA A 72 7.55 -8.35 -5.24
N VAL A 73 7.54 -7.07 -4.85
CA VAL A 73 6.31 -6.26 -4.73
C VAL A 73 5.64 -6.11 -6.09
N ILE A 74 6.40 -5.83 -7.16
CA ILE A 74 5.87 -5.71 -8.55
C ILE A 74 5.18 -7.01 -8.96
N ALA A 75 5.81 -8.16 -8.70
CA ALA A 75 5.23 -9.46 -9.03
C ALA A 75 3.89 -9.70 -8.29
N LYS A 76 3.85 -9.39 -7.00
CA LYS A 76 2.62 -9.50 -6.19
C LYS A 76 1.54 -8.51 -6.60
N TYR A 77 1.92 -7.29 -6.96
CA TYR A 77 0.98 -6.30 -7.48
C TYR A 77 0.35 -6.77 -8.80
N ALA A 78 1.16 -7.34 -9.71
CA ALA A 78 0.68 -7.87 -10.99
C ALA A 78 -0.37 -8.97 -10.80
N GLU A 79 -0.16 -9.89 -9.84
CA GLU A 79 -1.15 -10.91 -9.48
C GLU A 79 -2.47 -10.31 -8.98
N LYS A 80 -2.41 -9.17 -8.28
CA LYS A 80 -3.54 -8.48 -7.67
C LYS A 80 -4.21 -7.44 -8.59
N MET A 81 -3.62 -7.14 -9.73
CA MET A 81 -4.07 -6.05 -10.60
C MET A 81 -5.55 -6.13 -11.01
N PRO A 82 -6.13 -7.30 -11.34
CA PRO A 82 -7.56 -7.39 -11.64
C PRO A 82 -8.46 -7.03 -10.43
N GLU A 83 -8.06 -7.44 -9.22
CA GLU A 83 -8.77 -7.11 -7.98
C GLU A 83 -8.70 -5.60 -7.71
N ILE A 84 -7.51 -5.00 -7.84
CA ILE A 84 -7.29 -3.56 -7.69
C ILE A 84 -8.15 -2.75 -8.67
N ALA A 85 -8.20 -3.17 -9.94
CA ALA A 85 -9.03 -2.51 -10.94
C ALA A 85 -10.53 -2.56 -10.60
N GLY A 86 -11.01 -3.68 -10.05
CA GLY A 86 -12.38 -3.81 -9.57
C GLY A 86 -12.68 -2.84 -8.42
N VAL A 87 -11.80 -2.79 -7.43
CA VAL A 87 -11.92 -1.88 -6.29
C VAL A 87 -11.90 -0.41 -6.74
N ILE A 88 -11.01 -0.03 -7.66
CA ILE A 88 -10.98 1.34 -8.23
C ILE A 88 -12.32 1.69 -8.89
N SER A 89 -12.90 0.78 -9.67
CA SER A 89 -14.22 1.01 -10.29
C SER A 89 -15.32 1.19 -9.24
N GLU A 90 -15.30 0.39 -8.19
CA GLU A 90 -16.35 0.38 -7.17
C GLU A 90 -16.26 1.60 -6.24
N GLU A 91 -15.05 1.94 -5.78
CA GLU A 91 -14.85 3.01 -4.78
C GLU A 91 -14.74 4.41 -5.41
N MET A 92 -14.22 4.52 -6.63
CA MET A 92 -14.02 5.80 -7.32
C MET A 92 -15.02 6.06 -8.44
N GLY A 93 -15.82 5.08 -8.83
CA GLY A 93 -16.73 5.20 -9.96
C GLY A 93 -16.02 5.23 -11.32
N ALA A 94 -14.76 4.84 -11.40
CA ALA A 94 -14.03 4.83 -12.66
C ALA A 94 -14.64 3.80 -13.63
N PRO A 95 -14.78 4.11 -14.93
CA PRO A 95 -15.15 3.11 -15.92
C PRO A 95 -14.23 1.89 -15.84
N SER A 96 -14.78 0.69 -15.79
CA SER A 96 -14.01 -0.55 -15.57
C SER A 96 -12.85 -0.74 -16.57
N ASN A 97 -13.05 -0.31 -17.83
CA ASN A 97 -12.00 -0.34 -18.85
C ASN A 97 -10.85 0.64 -18.54
N LEU A 98 -11.15 1.82 -17.99
CA LEU A 98 -10.14 2.80 -17.58
C LEU A 98 -9.39 2.29 -16.35
N ALA A 99 -10.10 1.78 -15.35
CA ALA A 99 -9.50 1.19 -14.15
C ALA A 99 -8.53 0.05 -14.50
N ALA A 100 -8.95 -0.87 -15.38
CA ALA A 100 -8.15 -2.04 -15.75
C ALA A 100 -6.97 -1.73 -16.68
N LYS A 101 -7.11 -0.78 -17.62
CA LYS A 101 -6.08 -0.54 -18.65
C LYS A 101 -5.15 0.64 -18.36
N ALA A 102 -5.54 1.53 -17.45
CA ALA A 102 -4.74 2.70 -17.12
C ALA A 102 -4.48 2.82 -15.62
N GLN A 103 -5.51 2.92 -14.77
CA GLN A 103 -5.32 3.28 -13.38
C GLN A 103 -4.59 2.19 -12.56
N ALA A 104 -5.04 0.93 -12.62
CA ALA A 104 -4.36 -0.15 -11.92
C ALA A 104 -2.93 -0.39 -12.46
N PRO A 105 -2.65 -0.40 -13.79
CA PRO A 105 -1.29 -0.52 -14.31
C PRO A 105 -0.33 0.61 -13.92
N THR A 106 -0.82 1.80 -13.61
CA THR A 106 0.01 2.93 -13.18
C THR A 106 0.86 2.58 -11.95
N GLY A 107 0.33 1.79 -11.01
CA GLY A 107 1.08 1.33 -9.84
C GLY A 107 2.33 0.54 -10.20
N ILE A 108 2.23 -0.39 -11.16
CA ILE A 108 3.40 -1.13 -11.67
C ILE A 108 4.38 -0.19 -12.37
N GLY A 109 3.90 0.76 -13.18
CA GLY A 109 4.74 1.73 -13.86
C GLY A 109 5.60 2.54 -12.89
N HIS A 110 5.01 3.03 -11.80
CA HIS A 110 5.74 3.75 -10.75
C HIS A 110 6.76 2.87 -10.01
N LEU A 111 6.39 1.64 -9.66
CA LEU A 111 7.32 0.69 -9.02
C LEU A 111 8.50 0.35 -9.92
N MET A 112 8.27 0.10 -11.21
CA MET A 112 9.34 -0.14 -12.19
C MET A 112 10.26 1.07 -12.35
N THR A 113 9.70 2.28 -12.38
CA THR A 113 10.49 3.52 -12.40
C THR A 113 11.36 3.62 -11.15
N ALA A 114 10.80 3.33 -9.96
CA ALA A 114 11.57 3.34 -8.72
C ALA A 114 12.74 2.34 -8.74
N VAL A 115 12.52 1.12 -9.26
CA VAL A 115 13.59 0.12 -9.43
C VAL A 115 14.67 0.62 -10.38
N ASN A 116 14.29 1.20 -11.53
CA ASN A 116 15.26 1.72 -12.51
C ASN A 116 16.09 2.86 -11.92
N VAL A 117 15.46 3.81 -11.24
CA VAL A 117 16.16 4.90 -10.56
C VAL A 117 17.10 4.34 -9.49
N LEU A 118 16.65 3.37 -8.68
CA LEU A 118 17.47 2.77 -7.62
C LEU A 118 18.71 2.06 -8.17
N LYS A 119 18.63 1.41 -9.34
CA LYS A 119 19.77 0.75 -9.98
C LYS A 119 20.90 1.72 -10.32
N GLU A 120 20.57 2.95 -10.70
CA GLU A 120 21.52 3.96 -11.14
C GLU A 120 21.88 4.98 -10.05
N PHE A 121 21.15 4.96 -8.91
CA PHE A 121 21.33 5.96 -7.85
C PHE A 121 22.59 5.68 -7.04
N ASP A 122 23.45 6.69 -6.93
CA ASP A 122 24.62 6.69 -6.06
C ASP A 122 24.23 7.29 -4.71
N PHE A 123 24.40 6.52 -3.64
CA PHE A 123 24.08 6.95 -2.27
C PHE A 123 25.21 7.74 -1.61
N GLU A 124 26.39 7.75 -2.21
CA GLU A 124 27.58 8.42 -1.72
C GLU A 124 28.17 9.27 -2.84
N GLU A 125 28.54 10.49 -2.53
CA GLU A 125 29.27 11.40 -3.43
C GLU A 125 30.57 11.83 -2.75
N ASP A 126 31.69 11.74 -3.47
CA ASP A 126 32.96 12.30 -3.02
C ASP A 126 32.91 13.84 -3.16
N ILE A 127 33.23 14.55 -2.06
CA ILE A 127 33.28 16.02 -1.99
C ILE A 127 34.74 16.47 -2.13
#